data_179c60b9b416ff653d40a4edaa93aabb
#
_entry.id   179c60b9b416ff653d40a4edaa93aabb
#
_cell.length_a   1.000
_cell.length_b   1.000
_cell.length_c   1.000
_cell.angle_alpha   90.00
_cell.angle_beta   90.00
_cell.angle_gamma   90.00
#
_symmetry.space_group_name_H-M   'P 1'
#
loop_
_entity.id
_entity.type
_entity.pdbx_description
1 polymer ?
#
loop_
_entity_poly.entity_id
_entity_poly.type
_entity_poly.pdbx_seq_one_letter_code
_entity_poly.pdbx_strand_id
1 'polypeptide(L)'
;MEIRKAYFHLPGLFEFYELYRVFLPLYRTHRDWFYDWCEIGSLYGAPADCLWGGGRTGCSRHTAREVLALAQEYGISARLTFSNSLLREEHLTDPKCNALCAQFAQGSVQNGVIVHSDLLVDYLQTHYPELYLVSSTTKVLTEFAQLETETARPEFRYVVPDFRLNKAFAQLDSLPQPQKDKLEFLCNECCWFGCTDRRRCYENVSRRNLGELCPEHRCTAPGAAEGYRFSKAMRNPGFIGVEDIRSTYLPRGFSQFKIEGRGLGSALVLEFLLYYLTKPEHQLQVREEIYLDNMLDLF
;
A
#
# COMPACT_ATOMS: atom_id res chain seq x y z
N MET A 1 -27.32 13.77 2.60
CA MET A 1 -26.64 12.52 2.24
C MET A 1 -25.27 12.57 2.87
N GLU A 2 -24.93 11.59 3.69
CA GLU A 2 -23.59 11.48 4.25
C GLU A 2 -22.58 11.24 3.11
N ILE A 3 -21.53 12.04 3.05
CA ILE A 3 -20.52 11.91 2.01
C ILE A 3 -19.70 10.63 2.32
N ARG A 4 -19.70 9.67 1.37
CA ARG A 4 -18.89 8.46 1.51
C ARG A 4 -17.43 8.85 1.64
N LYS A 5 -16.73 8.24 2.64
CA LYS A 5 -15.31 8.50 2.89
C LYS A 5 -14.40 7.68 1.96
N ALA A 6 -13.29 8.27 1.57
CA ALA A 6 -12.18 7.58 0.93
C ALA A 6 -11.13 7.25 1.98
N TYR A 7 -10.74 5.98 2.07
CA TYR A 7 -9.70 5.51 2.98
C TYR A 7 -8.40 5.28 2.22
N PHE A 8 -7.37 6.02 2.57
CA PHE A 8 -6.07 5.93 1.94
C PHE A 8 -5.14 4.98 2.71
N HIS A 9 -4.51 4.05 1.99
CA HIS A 9 -3.52 3.13 2.51
C HIS A 9 -2.14 3.61 2.05
N LEU A 10 -1.34 4.10 3.01
CA LEU A 10 -0.14 4.88 2.74
C LEU A 10 1.12 4.01 2.88
N PRO A 11 2.14 4.21 2.01
CA PRO A 11 3.35 3.39 1.97
C PRO A 11 4.37 3.80 3.03
N GLY A 12 5.24 2.86 3.41
CA GLY A 12 6.46 3.19 4.13
C GLY A 12 6.31 3.29 5.64
N LEU A 13 5.51 2.38 6.23
CA LEU A 13 5.34 2.26 7.69
C LEU A 13 6.68 2.27 8.45
N PHE A 14 7.69 1.58 7.94
CA PHE A 14 9.03 1.55 8.51
C PHE A 14 9.97 2.57 7.87
N GLU A 15 9.87 2.72 6.56
CA GLU A 15 10.78 3.52 5.73
C GLU A 15 10.60 5.03 5.98
N PHE A 16 9.38 5.48 6.25
CA PHE A 16 9.05 6.92 6.37
C PHE A 16 8.47 7.28 7.73
N TYR A 17 8.94 6.62 8.78
CA TYR A 17 8.53 6.87 10.17
C TYR A 17 8.64 8.37 10.52
N GLU A 18 9.76 9.02 10.20
CA GLU A 18 9.98 10.44 10.50
C GLU A 18 8.99 11.36 9.77
N LEU A 19 8.64 11.05 8.52
CA LEU A 19 7.59 11.77 7.81
C LEU A 19 6.24 11.65 8.54
N TYR A 20 5.85 10.44 8.91
CA TYR A 20 4.56 10.23 9.57
C TYR A 20 4.53 10.80 10.99
N ARG A 21 5.66 10.80 11.71
CA ARG A 21 5.78 11.42 13.03
C ARG A 21 5.46 12.92 13.03
N VAL A 22 5.72 13.59 11.90
CA VAL A 22 5.38 15.02 11.72
C VAL A 22 4.00 15.19 11.04
N PHE A 23 3.72 14.40 10.02
CA PHE A 23 2.49 14.54 9.23
C PHE A 23 1.22 14.18 10.02
N LEU A 24 1.24 13.12 10.83
CA LEU A 24 0.03 12.67 11.54
C LEU A 24 -0.46 13.65 12.61
N PRO A 25 0.43 14.29 13.45
CA PRO A 25 0.01 15.38 14.32
C PRO A 25 -0.63 16.53 13.54
N LEU A 26 -0.01 16.95 12.44
CA LEU A 26 -0.51 18.02 11.58
C LEU A 26 -1.89 17.69 11.01
N TYR A 27 -2.04 16.48 10.45
CA TYR A 27 -3.31 15.98 9.93
C TYR A 27 -4.44 15.96 10.99
N ARG A 28 -4.11 15.63 12.26
CA ARG A 28 -5.06 15.63 13.36
C ARG A 28 -5.43 17.04 13.84
N THR A 29 -4.43 17.94 13.94
CA THR A 29 -4.60 19.27 14.53
C THR A 29 -5.23 20.27 13.57
N HIS A 30 -4.91 20.15 12.27
CA HIS A 30 -5.38 21.04 11.21
C HIS A 30 -6.25 20.28 10.20
N ARG A 31 -7.29 19.62 10.72
CA ARG A 31 -8.16 18.76 9.89
C ARG A 31 -8.86 19.55 8.77
N ASP A 32 -9.06 20.85 8.95
CA ASP A 32 -9.62 21.79 7.99
C ASP A 32 -8.71 22.04 6.76
N TRP A 33 -7.41 21.76 6.84
CA TRP A 33 -6.49 21.85 5.70
C TRP A 33 -6.60 20.66 4.75
N PHE A 34 -7.22 19.58 5.20
CA PHE A 34 -7.36 18.34 4.45
C PHE A 34 -8.79 18.15 3.96
N TYR A 35 -8.95 17.35 2.91
CA TYR A 35 -10.27 17.03 2.43
C TYR A 35 -11.08 16.29 3.51
N ASP A 36 -12.29 16.74 3.78
CA ASP A 36 -13.20 16.19 4.78
C ASP A 36 -13.68 14.77 4.46
N TRP A 37 -13.66 14.40 3.18
CA TRP A 37 -14.01 13.07 2.68
C TRP A 37 -12.82 12.08 2.66
N CYS A 38 -11.60 12.51 3.00
CA CYS A 38 -10.41 11.65 3.07
C CYS A 38 -10.13 11.19 4.50
N GLU A 39 -9.77 9.91 4.65
CA GLU A 39 -9.30 9.31 5.89
C GLU A 39 -8.05 8.46 5.64
N ILE A 40 -7.18 8.33 6.64
CA ILE A 40 -6.04 7.41 6.58
C ILE A 40 -6.50 6.05 7.08
N GLY A 41 -6.63 5.07 6.19
CA GLY A 41 -7.08 3.73 6.51
C GLY A 41 -6.00 2.85 7.10
N SER A 42 -4.77 2.96 6.62
CA SER A 42 -3.61 2.23 7.17
C SER A 42 -2.28 2.82 6.71
N LEU A 43 -1.22 2.51 7.48
CA LEU A 43 0.17 2.58 7.02
C LEU A 43 0.67 1.17 6.72
N TYR A 44 1.38 0.96 5.61
CA TYR A 44 1.86 -0.37 5.26
C TYR A 44 3.37 -0.38 4.96
N GLY A 45 4.04 -1.45 5.36
CA GLY A 45 5.47 -1.65 5.15
C GLY A 45 5.96 -2.95 5.78
N ALA A 46 7.23 -3.26 5.62
CA ALA A 46 7.95 -4.30 6.35
C ALA A 46 9.44 -3.98 6.31
N PRO A 47 10.22 -4.43 7.31
CA PRO A 47 11.66 -4.36 7.23
C PRO A 47 12.21 -4.99 5.95
N ALA A 48 13.25 -4.39 5.36
CA ALA A 48 13.78 -4.79 4.06
C ALA A 48 14.36 -6.22 4.03
N ASP A 49 14.77 -6.71 5.17
CA ASP A 49 15.40 -8.03 5.38
C ASP A 49 14.40 -9.12 5.84
N CYS A 50 13.09 -8.92 5.60
CA CYS A 50 12.09 -9.94 5.88
C CYS A 50 12.03 -10.98 4.76
N LEU A 51 12.18 -12.25 5.12
CA LEU A 51 12.12 -13.38 4.19
C LEU A 51 10.75 -13.49 3.49
N TRP A 52 9.65 -13.15 4.18
CA TRP A 52 8.32 -13.13 3.60
C TRP A 52 8.02 -11.88 2.73
N GLY A 53 8.95 -10.93 2.66
CA GLY A 53 8.84 -9.75 1.80
C GLY A 53 8.89 -10.12 0.32
N GLY A 54 8.13 -9.44 -0.53
CA GLY A 54 8.10 -9.66 -1.99
C GLY A 54 7.92 -8.37 -2.79
N GLY A 55 7.74 -7.25 -2.10
CA GLY A 55 7.62 -5.93 -2.69
C GLY A 55 8.93 -5.14 -2.69
N ARG A 56 8.99 -4.09 -3.50
CA ARG A 56 10.09 -3.13 -3.50
C ARG A 56 10.08 -2.38 -2.17
N THR A 57 11.22 -2.28 -1.49
CA THR A 57 11.35 -1.61 -0.19
C THR A 57 12.52 -0.65 -0.18
N GLY A 58 12.44 0.38 0.68
CA GLY A 58 13.56 1.19 1.11
C GLY A 58 14.24 0.62 2.36
N CYS A 59 15.35 1.24 2.78
CA CYS A 59 15.98 0.93 4.07
C CYS A 59 15.18 1.58 5.21
N SER A 60 15.13 0.90 6.36
CA SER A 60 14.56 1.45 7.59
C SER A 60 15.46 1.14 8.78
N ARG A 61 15.48 2.08 9.75
CA ARG A 61 16.17 1.92 11.04
C ARG A 61 15.20 1.73 12.20
N HIS A 62 13.89 1.89 11.95
CA HIS A 62 12.86 1.87 12.99
C HIS A 62 12.40 0.45 13.30
N THR A 63 12.11 0.23 14.58
CA THR A 63 11.63 -1.04 15.11
C THR A 63 10.12 -1.20 14.92
N ALA A 64 9.62 -2.43 14.97
CA ALA A 64 8.19 -2.70 14.96
C ALA A 64 7.45 -2.01 16.10
N ARG A 65 8.08 -1.91 17.29
CA ARG A 65 7.51 -1.25 18.47
C ARG A 65 7.27 0.25 18.22
N GLU A 66 8.24 0.95 17.62
CA GLU A 66 8.12 2.38 17.32
C GLU A 66 7.00 2.64 16.32
N VAL A 67 6.99 1.91 15.21
CA VAL A 67 5.98 2.11 14.15
C VAL A 67 4.56 1.75 14.62
N LEU A 68 4.43 0.71 15.45
CA LEU A 68 3.14 0.33 16.04
C LEU A 68 2.67 1.37 17.06
N ALA A 69 3.56 1.89 17.91
CA ALA A 69 3.21 2.94 18.87
C ALA A 69 2.67 4.18 18.15
N LEU A 70 3.35 4.63 17.09
CA LEU A 70 2.88 5.75 16.28
C LEU A 70 1.52 5.46 15.65
N ALA A 71 1.34 4.33 14.99
CA ALA A 71 0.06 3.98 14.35
C ALA A 71 -1.09 3.90 15.38
N GLN A 72 -0.86 3.31 16.55
CA GLN A 72 -1.85 3.21 17.63
C GLN A 72 -2.23 4.56 18.22
N GLU A 73 -1.28 5.48 18.39
CA GLU A 73 -1.53 6.85 18.89
C GLU A 73 -2.57 7.58 18.04
N TYR A 74 -2.56 7.32 16.72
CA TYR A 74 -3.49 7.96 15.77
C TYR A 74 -4.69 7.07 15.40
N GLY A 75 -4.81 5.89 16.01
CA GLY A 75 -5.91 4.95 15.71
C GLY A 75 -5.84 4.36 14.28
N ILE A 76 -4.66 4.34 13.68
CA ILE A 76 -4.42 3.89 12.30
C ILE A 76 -3.94 2.43 12.29
N SER A 77 -4.51 1.62 11.41
CA SER A 77 -4.08 0.24 11.20
C SER A 77 -2.68 0.18 10.57
N ALA A 78 -1.81 -0.66 11.12
CA ALA A 78 -0.51 -0.99 10.55
C ALA A 78 -0.56 -2.32 9.78
N ARG A 79 0.03 -2.38 8.58
CA ARG A 79 0.03 -3.57 7.74
C ARG A 79 1.44 -4.02 7.39
N LEU A 80 1.77 -5.28 7.68
CA LEU A 80 2.98 -5.93 7.19
C LEU A 80 2.85 -6.26 5.70
N THR A 81 3.92 -6.09 4.93
CA THR A 81 3.95 -6.48 3.51
C THR A 81 4.73 -7.78 3.31
N PHE A 82 4.04 -8.90 3.49
CA PHE A 82 4.57 -10.25 3.36
C PHE A 82 4.13 -10.90 2.04
N SER A 83 4.52 -10.26 0.94
CA SER A 83 4.05 -10.56 -0.41
C SER A 83 5.03 -11.39 -1.24
N ASN A 84 5.91 -12.16 -0.60
CA ASN A 84 6.76 -13.11 -1.29
C ASN A 84 5.92 -14.19 -1.99
N SER A 85 6.14 -14.36 -3.29
CA SER A 85 5.36 -15.27 -4.15
C SER A 85 5.93 -16.70 -4.20
N LEU A 86 7.11 -16.94 -3.60
CA LEU A 86 7.87 -18.18 -3.74
C LEU A 86 8.09 -18.90 -2.41
N LEU A 87 7.26 -18.61 -1.40
CA LEU A 87 7.36 -19.26 -0.09
C LEU A 87 7.06 -20.75 -0.18
N ARG A 88 7.79 -21.52 0.65
CA ARG A 88 7.61 -22.94 0.91
C ARG A 88 7.42 -23.16 2.40
N GLU A 89 7.05 -24.37 2.81
CA GLU A 89 6.80 -24.71 4.23
C GLU A 89 7.99 -24.39 5.15
N GLU A 90 9.21 -24.66 4.70
CA GLU A 90 10.43 -24.35 5.47
C GLU A 90 10.58 -22.85 5.81
N HIS A 91 10.02 -21.97 4.97
CA HIS A 91 10.09 -20.52 5.18
C HIS A 91 9.09 -20.00 6.23
N LEU A 92 8.04 -20.78 6.55
CA LEU A 92 7.02 -20.38 7.52
C LEU A 92 7.54 -20.30 8.96
N THR A 93 8.64 -20.99 9.24
CA THR A 93 9.28 -21.00 10.57
C THR A 93 10.26 -19.86 10.80
N ASP A 94 10.35 -18.89 9.87
CA ASP A 94 11.25 -17.73 10.04
C ASP A 94 10.93 -16.97 11.33
N PRO A 95 11.90 -16.90 12.28
CA PRO A 95 11.64 -16.35 13.60
C PRO A 95 11.39 -14.84 13.58
N LYS A 96 11.97 -14.11 12.62
CA LYS A 96 11.81 -12.66 12.51
C LYS A 96 10.42 -12.31 12.00
N CYS A 97 9.97 -12.98 10.94
CA CYS A 97 8.64 -12.74 10.37
C CYS A 97 7.54 -13.12 11.37
N ASN A 98 7.70 -14.24 12.09
CA ASN A 98 6.80 -14.66 13.16
C ASN A 98 6.77 -13.67 14.34
N ALA A 99 7.94 -13.18 14.78
CA ALA A 99 7.99 -12.16 15.83
C ALA A 99 7.29 -10.86 15.44
N LEU A 100 7.37 -10.44 14.17
CA LEU A 100 6.63 -9.30 13.64
C LEU A 100 5.12 -9.55 13.67
N CYS A 101 4.65 -10.73 13.21
CA CYS A 101 3.24 -11.08 13.28
C CYS A 101 2.72 -11.06 14.72
N ALA A 102 3.45 -11.64 15.66
CA ALA A 102 3.08 -11.66 17.08
C ALA A 102 2.97 -10.25 17.67
N GLN A 103 3.84 -9.31 17.29
CA GLN A 103 3.76 -7.92 17.73
C GLN A 103 2.58 -7.19 17.09
N PHE A 104 2.33 -7.40 15.78
CA PHE A 104 1.24 -6.75 15.05
C PHE A 104 -0.15 -7.31 15.42
N ALA A 105 -0.22 -8.55 15.90
CA ALA A 105 -1.45 -9.15 16.41
C ALA A 105 -1.91 -8.53 17.76
N GLN A 106 -1.03 -7.79 18.43
CA GLN A 106 -1.33 -7.12 19.70
C GLN A 106 -1.79 -5.67 19.49
N GLY A 107 -2.64 -5.18 20.37
CA GLY A 107 -3.04 -3.78 20.39
C GLY A 107 -4.54 -3.56 20.22
N SER A 108 -4.98 -2.31 20.40
CA SER A 108 -6.38 -1.92 20.33
C SER A 108 -6.88 -1.68 18.91
N VAL A 109 -5.95 -1.40 17.97
CA VAL A 109 -6.24 -1.24 16.55
C VAL A 109 -5.94 -2.56 15.84
N GLN A 110 -6.90 -3.08 15.09
CA GLN A 110 -6.68 -4.29 14.33
C GLN A 110 -5.72 -4.02 13.18
N ASN A 111 -4.58 -4.71 13.17
CA ASN A 111 -3.56 -4.63 12.15
C ASN A 111 -3.74 -5.74 11.10
N GLY A 112 -2.97 -5.68 10.02
CA GLY A 112 -3.12 -6.63 8.93
C GLY A 112 -1.82 -7.03 8.24
N VAL A 113 -1.95 -7.98 7.31
CA VAL A 113 -0.86 -8.46 6.48
C VAL A 113 -1.27 -8.43 5.01
N ILE A 114 -0.45 -7.81 4.18
CA ILE A 114 -0.59 -7.87 2.71
C ILE A 114 0.17 -9.11 2.25
N VAL A 115 -0.53 -10.08 1.68
CA VAL A 115 -0.02 -11.42 1.40
C VAL A 115 -0.22 -11.84 -0.05
N HIS A 116 0.73 -12.61 -0.60
CA HIS A 116 0.66 -13.20 -1.93
C HIS A 116 0.38 -14.71 -1.88
N SER A 117 1.17 -15.44 -1.10
CA SER A 117 1.17 -16.90 -1.04
C SER A 117 -0.03 -17.43 -0.28
N ASP A 118 -0.79 -18.35 -0.87
CA ASP A 118 -1.91 -19.01 -0.20
C ASP A 118 -1.41 -19.88 0.98
N LEU A 119 -0.21 -20.49 0.86
CA LEU A 119 0.44 -21.17 1.96
C LEU A 119 0.62 -20.25 3.19
N LEU A 120 1.00 -18.99 2.97
CA LEU A 120 1.12 -18.02 4.06
C LEU A 120 -0.25 -17.53 4.55
N VAL A 121 -1.27 -17.47 3.69
CA VAL A 121 -2.66 -17.19 4.10
C VAL A 121 -3.12 -18.19 5.15
N ASP A 122 -3.03 -19.50 4.84
CA ASP A 122 -3.44 -20.60 5.72
C ASP A 122 -2.66 -20.59 7.05
N TYR A 123 -1.36 -20.33 6.96
CA TYR A 123 -0.49 -20.21 8.14
C TYR A 123 -0.92 -19.06 9.05
N LEU A 124 -1.14 -17.87 8.49
CA LEU A 124 -1.50 -16.67 9.25
C LEU A 124 -2.89 -16.82 9.88
N GLN A 125 -3.86 -17.37 9.18
CA GLN A 125 -5.19 -17.64 9.75
C GLN A 125 -5.16 -18.59 10.94
N THR A 126 -4.22 -19.55 10.92
CA THR A 126 -4.08 -20.54 11.99
C THR A 126 -3.33 -19.98 13.21
N HIS A 127 -2.26 -19.19 12.98
CA HIS A 127 -1.34 -18.79 14.05
C HIS A 127 -1.53 -17.35 14.53
N TYR A 128 -2.14 -16.48 13.69
CA TYR A 128 -2.32 -15.04 13.97
C TYR A 128 -3.72 -14.57 13.49
N PRO A 129 -4.82 -15.18 13.96
CA PRO A 129 -6.18 -14.89 13.49
C PRO A 129 -6.63 -13.45 13.80
N GLU A 130 -5.94 -12.73 14.69
CA GLU A 130 -6.19 -11.33 14.99
C GLU A 130 -5.83 -10.40 13.83
N LEU A 131 -4.93 -10.84 12.94
CA LEU A 131 -4.49 -10.07 11.79
C LEU A 131 -5.45 -10.27 10.61
N TYR A 132 -5.98 -9.17 10.07
CA TYR A 132 -6.71 -9.28 8.82
C TYR A 132 -5.78 -9.39 7.62
N LEU A 133 -6.24 -10.03 6.55
CA LEU A 133 -5.44 -10.26 5.36
C LEU A 133 -5.87 -9.37 4.20
N VAL A 134 -4.87 -8.96 3.40
CA VAL A 134 -5.05 -8.18 2.18
C VAL A 134 -4.39 -8.92 1.03
N SER A 135 -5.13 -9.22 -0.03
CA SER A 135 -4.56 -9.82 -1.23
C SER A 135 -3.68 -8.82 -1.98
N SER A 136 -2.43 -9.21 -2.23
CA SER A 136 -1.39 -8.32 -2.76
C SER A 136 -1.53 -8.06 -4.26
N THR A 137 -1.24 -6.82 -4.69
CA THR A 137 -1.06 -6.46 -6.11
C THR A 137 0.05 -7.27 -6.81
N THR A 138 0.96 -7.91 -6.05
CA THR A 138 2.00 -8.77 -6.62
C THR A 138 1.45 -10.03 -7.27
N LYS A 139 0.19 -10.41 -6.99
CA LYS A 139 -0.53 -11.50 -7.69
C LYS A 139 -0.77 -11.17 -9.17
N VAL A 140 -0.74 -9.88 -9.54
CA VAL A 140 -0.89 -9.40 -10.94
C VAL A 140 -2.16 -9.99 -11.57
N LEU A 141 -3.31 -9.73 -10.94
CA LEU A 141 -4.63 -10.18 -11.39
C LEU A 141 -5.11 -9.26 -12.52
N THR A 142 -4.74 -9.57 -13.76
CA THR A 142 -5.03 -8.74 -14.94
C THR A 142 -6.38 -9.04 -15.58
N GLU A 143 -6.92 -10.23 -15.32
CA GLU A 143 -8.22 -10.65 -15.85
C GLU A 143 -9.31 -10.41 -14.80
N PHE A 144 -10.42 -9.81 -15.23
CA PHE A 144 -11.50 -9.48 -14.31
C PHE A 144 -12.07 -10.70 -13.57
N ALA A 145 -12.20 -11.85 -14.24
CA ALA A 145 -12.65 -13.09 -13.63
C ALA A 145 -11.74 -13.56 -12.48
N GLN A 146 -10.43 -13.34 -12.57
CA GLN A 146 -9.49 -13.63 -11.49
C GLN A 146 -9.73 -12.66 -10.30
N LEU A 147 -9.95 -11.38 -10.58
CA LEU A 147 -10.27 -10.39 -9.55
C LEU A 147 -11.58 -10.69 -8.85
N GLU A 148 -12.62 -11.05 -9.60
CA GLU A 148 -13.93 -11.44 -9.06
C GLU A 148 -13.81 -12.66 -8.13
N THR A 149 -13.08 -13.70 -8.56
CA THR A 149 -12.79 -14.88 -7.73
C THR A 149 -12.05 -14.49 -6.46
N GLU A 150 -11.03 -13.64 -6.55
CA GLU A 150 -10.23 -13.23 -5.40
C GLU A 150 -11.03 -12.36 -4.40
N THR A 151 -11.91 -11.48 -4.89
CA THR A 151 -12.79 -10.66 -4.02
C THR A 151 -13.89 -11.48 -3.34
N ALA A 152 -14.27 -12.63 -3.91
CA ALA A 152 -15.23 -13.56 -3.30
C ALA A 152 -14.63 -14.35 -2.11
N ARG A 153 -13.32 -14.45 -2.01
CA ARG A 153 -12.62 -15.16 -0.92
C ARG A 153 -12.89 -14.50 0.43
N PRO A 154 -13.41 -15.23 1.43
CA PRO A 154 -13.79 -14.66 2.73
C PRO A 154 -12.59 -14.27 3.59
N GLU A 155 -11.41 -14.88 3.39
CA GLU A 155 -10.19 -14.62 4.16
C GLU A 155 -9.63 -13.22 3.94
N PHE A 156 -9.92 -12.59 2.81
CA PHE A 156 -9.42 -11.24 2.53
C PHE A 156 -10.40 -10.16 2.94
N ARG A 157 -9.92 -9.23 3.77
CA ARG A 157 -10.63 -7.97 4.05
C ARG A 157 -10.55 -7.04 2.85
N TYR A 158 -9.38 -6.98 2.19
CA TYR A 158 -9.15 -6.15 1.00
C TYR A 158 -8.41 -6.95 -0.08
N VAL A 159 -8.63 -6.55 -1.33
CA VAL A 159 -7.99 -7.12 -2.51
C VAL A 159 -7.46 -5.97 -3.35
N VAL A 160 -6.16 -5.98 -3.65
CA VAL A 160 -5.54 -4.96 -4.49
C VAL A 160 -5.54 -5.45 -5.94
N PRO A 161 -6.39 -4.92 -6.83
CA PRO A 161 -6.41 -5.30 -8.23
C PRO A 161 -5.13 -4.88 -8.93
N ASP A 162 -4.83 -5.47 -10.08
CA ASP A 162 -3.82 -4.90 -10.96
C ASP A 162 -4.33 -3.53 -11.47
N PHE A 163 -3.44 -2.53 -11.49
CA PHE A 163 -3.79 -1.15 -11.86
C PHE A 163 -4.40 -1.00 -13.26
N ARG A 164 -4.22 -1.99 -14.15
CA ARG A 164 -4.85 -2.03 -15.47
C ARG A 164 -6.36 -2.21 -15.41
N LEU A 165 -6.88 -2.76 -14.33
CA LEU A 165 -8.31 -2.91 -14.07
C LEU A 165 -8.93 -1.68 -13.39
N ASN A 166 -8.15 -0.69 -12.99
CA ASN A 166 -8.64 0.46 -12.22
C ASN A 166 -9.85 1.15 -12.88
N LYS A 167 -9.88 1.24 -14.19
CA LYS A 167 -10.95 1.94 -14.96
C LYS A 167 -11.88 0.99 -15.74
N ALA A 168 -11.89 -0.29 -15.40
CA ALA A 168 -12.79 -1.28 -16.00
C ALA A 168 -14.23 -1.16 -15.47
N PHE A 169 -14.82 0.04 -15.49
CA PHE A 169 -16.07 0.35 -14.80
C PHE A 169 -17.25 -0.50 -15.26
N ALA A 170 -17.33 -0.88 -16.54
CA ALA A 170 -18.39 -1.76 -17.02
C ALA A 170 -18.46 -3.09 -16.26
N GLN A 171 -17.31 -3.59 -15.81
CA GLN A 171 -17.18 -4.82 -15.04
C GLN A 171 -17.19 -4.55 -13.53
N LEU A 172 -16.49 -3.51 -13.07
CA LEU A 172 -16.44 -3.12 -11.65
C LEU A 172 -17.84 -2.76 -11.10
N ASP A 173 -18.69 -2.12 -11.90
CA ASP A 173 -20.04 -1.74 -11.50
C ASP A 173 -20.95 -2.96 -11.30
N SER A 174 -20.69 -4.10 -11.96
CA SER A 174 -21.47 -5.33 -11.80
C SER A 174 -21.19 -6.08 -10.49
N LEU A 175 -20.10 -5.75 -9.79
CA LEU A 175 -19.79 -6.40 -8.50
C LEU A 175 -20.81 -6.01 -7.43
N PRO A 176 -21.22 -6.95 -6.57
CA PRO A 176 -22.03 -6.65 -5.40
C PRO A 176 -21.28 -5.77 -4.41
N GLN A 177 -22.00 -4.93 -3.64
CA GLN A 177 -21.37 -3.98 -2.72
C GLN A 177 -20.36 -4.59 -1.76
N PRO A 178 -20.58 -5.79 -1.17
CA PRO A 178 -19.55 -6.41 -0.30
C PRO A 178 -18.22 -6.70 -1.00
N GLN A 179 -18.21 -6.96 -2.30
CA GLN A 179 -16.97 -7.12 -3.08
C GLN A 179 -16.37 -5.76 -3.45
N LYS A 180 -17.19 -4.75 -3.77
CA LYS A 180 -16.73 -3.37 -3.99
C LYS A 180 -16.02 -2.80 -2.77
N ASP A 181 -16.52 -3.09 -1.56
CA ASP A 181 -15.94 -2.63 -0.30
C ASP A 181 -14.55 -3.24 -0.02
N LYS A 182 -14.24 -4.40 -0.62
CA LYS A 182 -12.93 -5.03 -0.55
C LYS A 182 -11.89 -4.48 -1.52
N LEU A 183 -12.30 -3.81 -2.59
CA LEU A 183 -11.37 -3.35 -3.63
C LEU A 183 -10.52 -2.16 -3.17
N GLU A 184 -9.21 -2.37 -3.05
CA GLU A 184 -8.21 -1.37 -2.69
C GLU A 184 -7.40 -0.98 -3.92
N PHE A 185 -7.79 0.10 -4.59
CA PHE A 185 -7.24 0.53 -5.87
C PHE A 185 -5.85 1.17 -5.73
N LEU A 186 -4.87 0.71 -6.49
CA LEU A 186 -3.54 1.30 -6.57
C LEU A 186 -3.57 2.55 -7.47
N CYS A 187 -3.48 3.75 -6.87
CA CYS A 187 -3.78 5.01 -7.56
C CYS A 187 -2.67 5.53 -8.48
N ASN A 188 -1.41 5.41 -8.05
CA ASN A 188 -0.28 6.13 -8.64
C ASN A 188 0.81 5.22 -9.23
N GLU A 189 0.45 4.04 -9.70
CA GLU A 189 1.40 3.13 -10.37
C GLU A 189 1.99 3.77 -11.64
N CYS A 190 3.31 3.76 -11.78
CA CYS A 190 3.98 4.25 -12.99
C CYS A 190 4.53 3.13 -13.88
N CYS A 191 4.32 1.88 -13.52
CA CYS A 191 4.67 0.75 -14.37
C CYS A 191 3.98 0.87 -15.73
N TRP A 192 4.68 0.51 -16.80
CA TRP A 192 4.11 0.60 -18.14
C TRP A 192 2.80 -0.21 -18.24
N PHE A 193 1.75 0.42 -18.76
CA PHE A 193 0.42 -0.18 -18.85
C PHE A 193 0.41 -1.47 -19.68
N GLY A 194 1.22 -1.53 -20.76
CA GLY A 194 1.40 -2.70 -21.62
C GLY A 194 2.42 -3.74 -21.09
N CYS A 195 2.89 -3.64 -19.85
CA CYS A 195 3.90 -4.55 -19.31
C CYS A 195 3.36 -5.98 -19.14
N THR A 196 3.97 -6.95 -19.79
CA THR A 196 3.66 -8.38 -19.63
C THR A 196 4.57 -9.07 -18.61
N ASP A 197 5.60 -8.38 -18.10
CA ASP A 197 6.68 -8.95 -17.29
C ASP A 197 6.60 -8.59 -15.79
N ARG A 198 5.47 -7.96 -15.38
CA ARG A 198 5.28 -7.48 -14.00
C ARG A 198 5.38 -8.60 -12.95
N ARG A 199 4.81 -9.77 -13.24
CA ARG A 199 4.89 -10.93 -12.34
C ARG A 199 6.34 -11.35 -12.11
N ARG A 200 7.13 -11.44 -13.18
CA ARG A 200 8.55 -11.80 -13.12
C ARG A 200 9.38 -10.76 -12.33
N CYS A 201 9.02 -9.47 -12.40
CA CYS A 201 9.62 -8.44 -11.55
C CYS A 201 9.46 -8.78 -10.06
N TYR A 202 8.25 -9.16 -9.62
CA TYR A 202 7.98 -9.51 -8.23
C TYR A 202 8.60 -10.84 -7.82
N GLU A 203 8.62 -11.85 -8.71
CA GLU A 203 9.32 -13.11 -8.47
C GLU A 203 10.82 -12.89 -8.27
N ASN A 204 11.44 -11.99 -9.02
CA ASN A 204 12.85 -11.64 -8.83
C ASN A 204 13.11 -11.02 -7.46
N VAL A 205 12.25 -10.13 -6.99
CA VAL A 205 12.33 -9.58 -5.63
C VAL A 205 12.15 -10.68 -4.58
N SER A 206 11.18 -11.58 -4.79
CA SER A 206 10.93 -12.72 -3.90
C SER A 206 12.15 -13.63 -3.76
N ARG A 207 12.81 -13.99 -4.89
CA ARG A 207 14.05 -14.77 -4.89
C ARG A 207 15.17 -14.13 -4.08
N ARG A 208 15.36 -12.81 -4.27
CA ARG A 208 16.38 -12.06 -3.53
C ARG A 208 16.12 -12.07 -2.03
N ASN A 209 14.87 -11.93 -1.62
CA ASN A 209 14.48 -11.99 -0.20
C ASN A 209 14.65 -13.39 0.41
N LEU A 210 14.59 -14.44 -0.41
CA LEU A 210 14.94 -15.81 -0.03
C LEU A 210 16.47 -16.08 -0.03
N GLY A 211 17.28 -15.08 -0.34
CA GLY A 211 18.75 -15.23 -0.40
C GLY A 211 19.26 -15.93 -1.66
N GLU A 212 18.39 -16.13 -2.67
CA GLU A 212 18.80 -16.75 -3.92
C GLU A 212 19.66 -15.79 -4.75
N LEU A 213 20.76 -16.30 -5.29
CA LEU A 213 21.57 -15.60 -6.28
C LEU A 213 20.83 -15.59 -7.60
N CYS A 214 20.23 -14.47 -7.94
CA CYS A 214 19.55 -14.28 -9.23
C CYS A 214 19.99 -12.98 -9.90
N PRO A 215 20.08 -12.94 -11.24
CA PRO A 215 20.36 -11.71 -11.96
C PRO A 215 19.33 -10.64 -11.63
N GLU A 216 19.76 -9.39 -11.59
CA GLU A 216 18.84 -8.27 -11.43
C GLU A 216 17.87 -8.21 -12.62
N HIS A 217 16.58 -8.13 -12.31
CA HIS A 217 15.58 -7.94 -13.36
C HIS A 217 15.69 -6.52 -13.93
N ARG A 218 16.01 -6.41 -15.21
CA ARG A 218 16.04 -5.13 -15.92
C ARG A 218 14.69 -4.90 -16.57
N CYS A 219 14.05 -3.79 -16.18
CA CYS A 219 12.80 -3.36 -16.79
C CYS A 219 13.04 -2.93 -18.25
N THR A 220 12.29 -3.53 -19.19
CA THR A 220 12.34 -3.23 -20.62
C THR A 220 11.28 -2.24 -21.08
N ALA A 221 10.50 -1.68 -20.13
CA ALA A 221 9.45 -0.72 -20.44
C ALA A 221 10.03 0.57 -21.06
N PRO A 222 9.29 1.24 -21.96
CA PRO A 222 9.68 2.55 -22.47
C PRO A 222 9.92 3.53 -21.32
N GLY A 223 11.04 4.24 -21.33
CA GLY A 223 11.42 5.20 -20.30
C GLY A 223 11.73 4.58 -18.92
N ALA A 224 12.07 3.28 -18.85
CA ALA A 224 12.41 2.61 -17.58
C ALA A 224 13.62 3.25 -16.88
N ALA A 225 14.60 3.74 -17.65
CA ALA A 225 15.80 4.40 -17.13
C ALA A 225 15.52 5.74 -16.42
N GLU A 226 14.37 6.36 -16.68
CA GLU A 226 13.96 7.62 -16.02
C GLU A 226 13.52 7.40 -14.56
N GLY A 227 13.34 6.16 -14.15
CA GLY A 227 12.80 5.82 -12.83
C GLY A 227 11.33 6.22 -12.63
N TYR A 228 10.91 6.24 -11.37
CA TYR A 228 9.59 6.74 -11.00
C TYR A 228 9.54 8.27 -11.08
N ARG A 229 8.47 8.79 -11.70
CA ARG A 229 8.11 10.21 -11.65
C ARG A 229 6.60 10.33 -11.45
N PHE A 230 6.16 11.19 -10.55
CA PHE A 230 4.73 11.40 -10.31
C PHE A 230 4.00 11.90 -11.58
N SER A 231 4.62 12.83 -12.31
CA SER A 231 4.10 13.30 -13.60
C SER A 231 3.99 12.21 -14.67
N LYS A 232 4.79 11.15 -14.57
CA LYS A 232 4.69 9.94 -15.43
C LYS A 232 3.53 9.05 -14.98
N ALA A 233 3.38 8.86 -13.67
CA ALA A 233 2.23 8.12 -13.11
C ALA A 233 0.89 8.77 -13.49
N MET A 234 0.80 10.10 -13.43
CA MET A 234 -0.41 10.85 -13.84
C MET A 234 -0.82 10.65 -15.30
N ARG A 235 0.11 10.26 -16.18
CA ARG A 235 -0.17 9.95 -17.59
C ARG A 235 -0.48 8.47 -17.84
N ASN A 236 -0.38 7.63 -16.81
CA ASN A 236 -0.72 6.22 -16.92
C ASN A 236 -2.24 6.07 -17.11
N PRO A 237 -2.72 5.24 -18.07
CA PRO A 237 -4.16 5.00 -18.24
C PRO A 237 -4.85 4.48 -16.97
N GLY A 238 -4.13 3.76 -16.11
CA GLY A 238 -4.64 3.26 -14.82
C GLY A 238 -4.55 4.26 -13.66
N PHE A 239 -4.04 5.47 -13.87
CA PHE A 239 -3.93 6.49 -12.81
C PHE A 239 -5.31 6.91 -12.30
N ILE A 240 -5.42 7.06 -10.98
CA ILE A 240 -6.63 7.55 -10.30
C ILE A 240 -6.27 8.85 -9.59
N GLY A 241 -6.80 9.96 -10.09
CA GLY A 241 -6.60 11.28 -9.48
C GLY A 241 -7.60 11.58 -8.37
N VAL A 242 -7.37 12.67 -7.66
CA VAL A 242 -8.25 13.15 -6.57
C VAL A 242 -9.69 13.34 -7.06
N GLU A 243 -9.84 13.98 -8.21
CA GLU A 243 -11.16 14.23 -8.78
C GLU A 243 -11.84 12.95 -9.28
N ASP A 244 -11.07 11.99 -9.83
CA ASP A 244 -11.61 10.67 -10.18
C ASP A 244 -12.19 9.97 -8.93
N ILE A 245 -11.48 10.02 -7.80
CA ILE A 245 -11.94 9.43 -6.53
C ILE A 245 -13.28 10.03 -6.14
N ARG A 246 -13.32 11.36 -6.05
CA ARG A 246 -14.49 12.10 -5.57
C ARG A 246 -15.70 11.96 -6.47
N SER A 247 -15.52 12.13 -7.80
CA SER A 247 -16.60 12.23 -8.75
C SER A 247 -17.01 10.89 -9.39
N THR A 248 -16.10 9.89 -9.35
CA THR A 248 -16.31 8.63 -10.07
C THR A 248 -16.36 7.42 -9.14
N TYR A 249 -15.36 7.23 -8.28
CA TYR A 249 -15.24 6.01 -7.46
C TYR A 249 -16.19 6.02 -6.26
N LEU A 250 -16.21 7.10 -5.46
CA LEU A 250 -17.09 7.20 -4.29
C LEU A 250 -18.57 7.04 -4.64
N PRO A 251 -19.11 7.72 -5.71
CA PRO A 251 -20.48 7.53 -6.13
C PRO A 251 -20.82 6.09 -6.59
N ARG A 252 -19.83 5.34 -7.10
CA ARG A 252 -19.99 3.94 -7.51
C ARG A 252 -19.88 2.93 -6.38
N GLY A 253 -19.60 3.41 -5.16
CA GLY A 253 -19.53 2.57 -3.98
C GLY A 253 -18.12 2.09 -3.62
N PHE A 254 -17.06 2.56 -4.26
CA PHE A 254 -15.69 2.23 -3.93
C PHE A 254 -15.11 3.23 -2.93
N SER A 255 -14.32 2.75 -1.95
CA SER A 255 -13.85 3.59 -0.85
C SER A 255 -12.39 3.35 -0.43
N GLN A 256 -11.70 2.34 -0.97
CA GLN A 256 -10.35 1.99 -0.53
C GLN A 256 -9.32 2.32 -1.62
N PHE A 257 -8.30 3.11 -1.28
CA PHE A 257 -7.31 3.64 -2.21
C PHE A 257 -5.91 3.45 -1.67
N LYS A 258 -5.04 2.85 -2.46
CA LYS A 258 -3.65 2.57 -2.10
C LYS A 258 -2.71 3.51 -2.84
N ILE A 259 -1.79 4.10 -2.09
CA ILE A 259 -0.69 4.89 -2.64
C ILE A 259 0.57 4.02 -2.63
N GLU A 260 1.21 3.86 -3.78
CA GLU A 260 2.53 3.21 -3.84
C GLU A 260 3.63 4.20 -3.44
N GLY A 261 4.80 3.72 -3.00
CA GLY A 261 5.89 4.63 -2.73
C GLY A 261 7.00 4.13 -1.82
N ARG A 262 6.96 2.90 -1.31
CA ARG A 262 7.92 2.39 -0.32
C ARG A 262 9.40 2.54 -0.71
N GLY A 263 9.73 2.48 -1.99
CA GLY A 263 11.09 2.64 -2.51
C GLY A 263 11.40 4.02 -3.09
N LEU A 264 10.54 5.03 -2.89
CA LEU A 264 10.62 6.30 -3.63
C LEU A 264 11.21 7.46 -2.83
N GLY A 265 11.38 7.30 -1.51
CA GLY A 265 11.84 8.35 -0.61
C GLY A 265 10.71 9.21 -0.04
N SER A 266 10.96 9.80 1.15
CA SER A 266 9.99 10.57 1.91
C SER A 266 9.52 11.83 1.19
N ALA A 267 10.40 12.51 0.46
CA ALA A 267 10.05 13.71 -0.31
C ALA A 267 8.94 13.43 -1.34
N LEU A 268 9.05 12.34 -2.09
CA LEU A 268 8.06 12.00 -3.10
C LEU A 268 6.76 11.51 -2.46
N VAL A 269 6.85 10.79 -1.34
CA VAL A 269 5.66 10.38 -0.56
C VAL A 269 4.94 11.61 0.01
N LEU A 270 5.66 12.61 0.49
CA LEU A 270 5.07 13.90 0.90
C LEU A 270 4.26 14.52 -0.25
N GLU A 271 4.78 14.56 -1.47
CA GLU A 271 4.03 15.08 -2.61
C GLU A 271 2.74 14.29 -2.89
N PHE A 272 2.72 12.97 -2.61
CA PHE A 272 1.47 12.19 -2.69
C PHE A 272 0.49 12.56 -1.59
N LEU A 273 0.97 12.77 -0.34
CA LEU A 273 0.10 13.20 0.77
C LEU A 273 -0.50 14.58 0.48
N LEU A 274 0.29 15.51 -0.07
CA LEU A 274 -0.18 16.81 -0.50
C LEU A 274 -1.22 16.70 -1.62
N TYR A 275 -0.97 15.87 -2.62
CA TYR A 275 -1.87 15.71 -3.76
C TYR A 275 -3.20 15.04 -3.40
N TYR A 276 -3.16 13.94 -2.62
CA TYR A 276 -4.36 13.13 -2.38
C TYR A 276 -5.16 13.55 -1.15
N LEU A 277 -4.52 14.11 -0.13
CA LEU A 277 -5.18 14.39 1.15
C LEU A 277 -5.38 15.87 1.43
N THR A 278 -4.49 16.74 0.93
CA THR A 278 -4.44 18.16 1.29
C THR A 278 -5.20 19.01 0.27
N LYS A 279 -6.03 19.92 0.75
CA LYS A 279 -6.69 20.92 -0.11
C LYS A 279 -5.65 21.79 -0.82
N PRO A 280 -5.85 22.15 -2.11
CA PRO A 280 -4.86 22.88 -2.90
C PRO A 280 -4.35 24.16 -2.24
N GLU A 281 -5.23 24.91 -1.60
CA GLU A 281 -4.92 26.17 -0.91
C GLU A 281 -4.00 26.00 0.29
N HIS A 282 -3.90 24.81 0.89
CA HIS A 282 -3.09 24.51 2.05
C HIS A 282 -1.83 23.68 1.75
N GLN A 283 -1.61 23.25 0.50
CA GLN A 283 -0.47 22.39 0.16
C GLN A 283 0.88 23.02 0.46
N LEU A 284 1.04 24.34 0.20
CA LEU A 284 2.27 25.04 0.53
C LEU A 284 2.47 25.09 2.05
N GLN A 285 1.42 25.41 2.79
CA GLN A 285 1.43 25.53 4.24
C GLN A 285 1.80 24.19 4.90
N VAL A 286 1.16 23.08 4.50
CA VAL A 286 1.50 21.73 4.99
C VAL A 286 2.95 21.36 4.69
N ARG A 287 3.45 21.72 3.49
CA ARG A 287 4.85 21.46 3.12
C ARG A 287 5.83 22.26 3.98
N GLU A 288 5.56 23.53 4.24
CA GLU A 288 6.39 24.39 5.08
C GLU A 288 6.45 23.88 6.52
N GLU A 289 5.31 23.51 7.13
CA GLU A 289 5.27 22.95 8.48
C GLU A 289 6.11 21.67 8.60
N ILE A 290 6.03 20.77 7.59
CA ILE A 290 6.82 19.54 7.58
C ILE A 290 8.31 19.82 7.44
N TYR A 291 8.70 20.80 6.62
CA TYR A 291 10.12 21.16 6.45
C TYR A 291 10.69 21.88 7.68
N LEU A 292 9.91 22.74 8.34
CA LEU A 292 10.35 23.45 9.56
C LEU A 292 10.53 22.48 10.75
N ASP A 293 9.80 21.38 10.78
CA ASP A 293 9.91 20.34 11.81
C ASP A 293 11.07 19.35 11.58
N ASN A 294 12.16 19.78 10.98
CA ASN A 294 13.43 19.05 10.77
C ASN A 294 13.42 17.96 9.69
N MET A 295 12.49 17.98 8.76
CA MET A 295 12.63 17.10 7.58
C MET A 295 13.71 17.55 6.61
N LEU A 296 14.25 18.75 6.75
CA LEU A 296 15.38 19.25 5.94
C LEU A 296 16.64 18.38 6.06
N ASP A 297 16.81 17.68 7.18
CA ASP A 297 17.94 16.78 7.42
C ASP A 297 17.73 15.37 6.82
N LEU A 298 16.57 15.12 6.19
CA LEU A 298 16.22 13.82 5.61
C LEU A 298 16.41 13.74 4.08
N PHE A 299 16.87 14.83 3.44
CA PHE A 299 17.08 14.92 2.00
C PHE A 299 18.55 15.08 1.60
#